data_36b3ac91f37c0bc415fb69b50f0008fa
#
_entry.id   36b3ac91f37c0bc415fb69b50f0008fa
#
_cell.length_a   1.000
_cell.length_b   1.000
_cell.length_c   1.000
_cell.angle_alpha   90.00
_cell.angle_beta   90.00
_cell.angle_gamma   90.00
#
_symmetry.space_group_name_H-M   'P 1'
#
loop_
_entity.id
_entity.type
_entity.pdbx_description
1 polymer ?
#
loop_
_entity_poly.entity_id
_entity_poly.type
_entity_poly.pdbx_seq_one_letter_code
_entity_poly.pdbx_strand_id
1 'polypeptide(L)'
;MADPGPRLVLATRNEHKVAELSRILAAAGFADRLTGLDAFPGAPDVPETGLTFADNALLKAHAIAAYTGLPAVADDSGLCVDALHGMPGVFSARWAGKHGDDRANLDLVLGQLSDVAARGAQFVCVAALVLPPVPEIPDGARREWATTGVLAGELARAPRGSNGFGYDPIFVPGGMSVTTAQLAPEEKDAISHRGRAFRALAELIPAHVY
;
A
#
# COMPACT_ATOMS: atom_id res chain seq x y z
N MET A 1 -3.29 20.12 -27.81
CA MET A 1 -3.40 19.75 -26.41
C MET A 1 -1.98 19.61 -25.88
N ALA A 2 -1.63 20.21 -24.76
CA ALA A 2 -0.31 20.04 -24.17
C ALA A 2 -0.09 18.55 -23.85
N ASP A 3 1.11 18.04 -24.12
CA ASP A 3 1.51 16.71 -23.67
C ASP A 3 1.29 16.62 -22.15
N PRO A 4 0.54 15.65 -21.64
CA PRO A 4 0.27 15.55 -20.20
C PRO A 4 1.52 15.26 -19.35
N GLY A 5 2.71 15.18 -19.98
CA GLY A 5 3.97 14.80 -19.35
C GLY A 5 4.07 13.29 -19.10
N PRO A 6 5.15 12.82 -18.46
CA PRO A 6 5.36 11.40 -18.26
C PRO A 6 4.25 10.79 -17.40
N ARG A 7 3.78 9.62 -17.81
CA ARG A 7 2.78 8.85 -17.05
C ARG A 7 3.43 8.19 -15.84
N LEU A 8 2.67 8.10 -14.76
CA LEU A 8 3.07 7.43 -13.54
C LEU A 8 2.43 6.03 -13.51
N VAL A 9 3.23 4.98 -13.44
CA VAL A 9 2.73 3.60 -13.44
C VAL A 9 2.43 3.13 -12.03
N LEU A 10 1.20 2.66 -11.78
CA LEU A 10 0.82 1.99 -10.54
C LEU A 10 1.30 0.53 -10.58
N ALA A 11 2.35 0.21 -9.84
CA ALA A 11 3.01 -1.10 -9.83
C ALA A 11 2.31 -2.10 -8.91
N THR A 12 1.01 -2.31 -9.12
CA THR A 12 0.21 -3.30 -8.38
C THR A 12 -0.85 -3.93 -9.28
N ARG A 13 -1.12 -5.23 -9.05
CA ARG A 13 -2.22 -5.97 -9.67
C ARG A 13 -3.40 -6.18 -8.73
N ASN A 14 -3.29 -5.75 -7.47
CA ASN A 14 -4.36 -5.83 -6.50
C ASN A 14 -5.42 -4.77 -6.82
N GLU A 15 -6.59 -5.20 -7.29
CA GLU A 15 -7.68 -4.33 -7.72
C GLU A 15 -8.16 -3.37 -6.61
N HIS A 16 -8.20 -3.84 -5.35
CA HIS A 16 -8.55 -2.99 -4.21
C HIS A 16 -7.53 -1.87 -4.00
N LYS A 17 -6.24 -2.21 -4.10
CA LYS A 17 -5.17 -1.21 -4.03
C LYS A 17 -5.24 -0.24 -5.21
N VAL A 18 -5.42 -0.73 -6.44
CA VAL A 18 -5.57 0.14 -7.64
C VAL A 18 -6.68 1.15 -7.43
N ALA A 19 -7.86 0.73 -6.93
CA ALA A 19 -8.99 1.62 -6.68
C ALA A 19 -8.67 2.68 -5.61
N GLU A 20 -8.09 2.29 -4.48
CA GLU A 20 -7.69 3.24 -3.41
C GLU A 20 -6.62 4.22 -3.89
N LEU A 21 -5.54 3.72 -4.53
CA LEU A 21 -4.44 4.55 -5.00
C LEU A 21 -4.88 5.54 -6.09
N SER A 22 -5.75 5.09 -7.00
CA SER A 22 -6.30 5.98 -8.04
C SER A 22 -7.08 7.13 -7.44
N ARG A 23 -7.91 6.89 -6.40
CA ARG A 23 -8.64 7.97 -5.71
C ARG A 23 -7.69 8.93 -4.99
N ILE A 24 -6.73 8.39 -4.23
CA ILE A 24 -5.79 9.20 -3.44
C ILE A 24 -4.93 10.08 -4.35
N LEU A 25 -4.34 9.50 -5.41
CA LEU A 25 -3.49 10.24 -6.34
C LEU A 25 -4.29 11.18 -7.25
N ALA A 26 -5.53 10.82 -7.63
CA ALA A 26 -6.41 11.73 -8.34
C ALA A 26 -6.74 12.98 -7.51
N ALA A 27 -7.03 12.82 -6.22
CA ALA A 27 -7.24 13.93 -5.30
C ALA A 27 -5.99 14.80 -5.12
N ALA A 28 -4.78 14.24 -5.34
CA ALA A 28 -3.51 14.96 -5.33
C ALA A 28 -3.15 15.58 -6.71
N GLY A 29 -4.03 15.50 -7.72
CA GLY A 29 -3.84 16.15 -9.02
C GLY A 29 -3.20 15.27 -10.11
N PHE A 30 -3.11 13.95 -9.91
CA PHE A 30 -2.48 13.03 -10.87
C PHE A 30 -3.47 12.19 -11.69
N ALA A 31 -4.78 12.50 -11.68
CA ALA A 31 -5.82 11.68 -12.33
C ALA A 31 -5.50 11.29 -13.78
N ASP A 32 -5.11 12.27 -14.60
CA ASP A 32 -4.86 12.08 -16.03
C ASP A 32 -3.45 11.53 -16.35
N ARG A 33 -2.65 11.28 -15.32
CA ARG A 33 -1.25 10.85 -15.44
C ARG A 33 -1.01 9.42 -14.96
N LEU A 34 -2.02 8.79 -14.37
CA LEU A 34 -1.91 7.43 -13.84
C LEU A 34 -2.12 6.39 -14.95
N THR A 35 -1.35 5.33 -14.89
CA THR A 35 -1.49 4.16 -15.75
C THR A 35 -1.34 2.90 -14.92
N GLY A 36 -2.28 1.97 -15.04
CA GLY A 36 -2.20 0.66 -14.40
C GLY A 36 -1.35 -0.35 -15.17
N LEU A 37 -1.10 -1.51 -14.56
CA LEU A 37 -0.35 -2.60 -15.20
C LEU A 37 -1.11 -3.29 -16.34
N ASP A 38 -2.40 -3.06 -16.48
CA ASP A 38 -3.20 -3.58 -17.62
C ASP A 38 -2.72 -3.02 -18.96
N ALA A 39 -2.14 -1.80 -18.96
CA ALA A 39 -1.48 -1.23 -20.15
C ALA A 39 -0.16 -1.93 -20.51
N PHE A 40 0.34 -2.81 -19.63
CA PHE A 40 1.62 -3.51 -19.75
C PHE A 40 1.47 -5.01 -19.49
N PRO A 41 0.81 -5.76 -20.39
CA PRO A 41 0.46 -7.17 -20.16
C PRO A 41 1.68 -8.09 -19.95
N GLY A 42 2.87 -7.68 -20.39
CA GLY A 42 4.12 -8.40 -20.17
C GLY A 42 4.90 -7.96 -18.91
N ALA A 43 4.35 -7.06 -18.10
CA ALA A 43 5.03 -6.62 -16.88
C ALA A 43 5.28 -7.80 -15.92
N PRO A 44 6.50 -7.89 -15.34
CA PRO A 44 6.86 -9.01 -14.47
C PRO A 44 5.98 -9.08 -13.22
N ASP A 45 5.72 -10.29 -12.76
CA ASP A 45 5.23 -10.52 -11.40
C ASP A 45 6.43 -10.50 -10.45
N VAL A 46 6.39 -9.60 -9.46
CA VAL A 46 7.53 -9.32 -8.58
C VAL A 46 7.32 -10.00 -7.23
N PRO A 47 8.09 -11.04 -6.91
CA PRO A 47 8.00 -11.69 -5.60
C PRO A 47 8.39 -10.74 -4.47
N GLU A 48 7.58 -10.69 -3.41
CA GLU A 48 7.86 -9.90 -2.20
C GLU A 48 8.82 -10.67 -1.29
N THR A 49 10.13 -10.58 -1.57
CA THR A 49 11.20 -11.28 -0.85
C THR A 49 11.90 -10.38 0.18
N GLY A 50 11.55 -9.12 0.26
CA GLY A 50 12.09 -8.17 1.22
C GLY A 50 11.67 -8.47 2.65
N LEU A 51 12.50 -8.05 3.60
CA LEU A 51 12.25 -8.23 5.02
C LEU A 51 11.43 -7.10 5.63
N THR A 52 11.31 -5.98 4.91
CA THR A 52 10.54 -4.80 5.32
C THR A 52 9.54 -4.39 4.24
N PHE A 53 8.53 -3.60 4.63
CA PHE A 53 7.61 -2.99 3.67
C PHE A 53 8.34 -2.10 2.66
N ALA A 54 9.40 -1.40 3.08
CA ALA A 54 10.19 -0.56 2.20
C ALA A 54 10.91 -1.38 1.12
N ASP A 55 11.54 -2.50 1.51
CA ASP A 55 12.21 -3.38 0.56
C ASP A 55 11.23 -3.88 -0.51
N ASN A 56 10.06 -4.36 -0.11
CA ASN A 56 9.06 -4.88 -1.04
C ASN A 56 8.45 -3.80 -1.94
N ALA A 57 8.18 -2.61 -1.41
CA ALA A 57 7.69 -1.49 -2.21
C ALA A 57 8.72 -1.07 -3.27
N LEU A 58 9.99 -0.94 -2.88
CA LEU A 58 11.08 -0.59 -3.78
C LEU A 58 11.33 -1.68 -4.82
N LEU A 59 11.37 -2.96 -4.44
CA LEU A 59 11.50 -4.09 -5.39
C LEU A 59 10.45 -4.03 -6.50
N LYS A 60 9.19 -3.80 -6.15
CA LYS A 60 8.11 -3.69 -7.13
C LYS A 60 8.27 -2.45 -8.01
N ALA A 61 8.55 -1.29 -7.42
CA ALA A 61 8.71 -0.04 -8.17
C ALA A 61 9.89 -0.10 -9.14
N HIS A 62 11.05 -0.64 -8.71
CA HIS A 62 12.22 -0.83 -9.57
C HIS A 62 11.95 -1.74 -10.77
N ALA A 63 11.35 -2.90 -10.53
CA ALA A 63 11.06 -3.85 -11.60
C ALA A 63 10.12 -3.25 -12.65
N ILE A 64 9.11 -2.52 -12.23
CA ILE A 64 8.14 -1.90 -13.15
C ILE A 64 8.73 -0.66 -13.84
N ALA A 65 9.49 0.19 -13.15
CA ALA A 65 10.17 1.31 -13.78
C ALA A 65 11.17 0.85 -14.84
N ALA A 66 11.94 -0.20 -14.56
CA ALA A 66 12.88 -0.77 -15.52
C ALA A 66 12.18 -1.38 -16.75
N TYR A 67 11.05 -2.06 -16.53
CA TYR A 67 10.29 -2.69 -17.61
C TYR A 67 9.57 -1.69 -18.50
N THR A 68 8.94 -0.69 -17.89
CA THR A 68 8.08 0.27 -18.63
C THR A 68 8.85 1.46 -19.20
N GLY A 69 10.04 1.75 -18.68
CA GLY A 69 10.76 2.99 -18.98
C GLY A 69 10.07 4.25 -18.44
N LEU A 70 9.11 4.09 -17.52
CA LEU A 70 8.34 5.18 -16.93
C LEU A 70 8.54 5.23 -15.42
N PRO A 71 8.33 6.40 -14.77
CA PRO A 71 8.26 6.48 -13.32
C PRO A 71 7.21 5.51 -12.77
N ALA A 72 7.57 4.72 -11.76
CA ALA A 72 6.68 3.75 -11.16
C ALA A 72 6.47 4.04 -9.67
N VAL A 73 5.24 3.88 -9.22
CA VAL A 73 4.88 3.91 -7.80
C VAL A 73 4.36 2.55 -7.37
N ALA A 74 4.84 2.10 -6.22
CA ALA A 74 4.39 0.86 -5.59
C ALA A 74 4.11 1.08 -4.12
N ASP A 75 3.36 0.18 -3.50
CA ASP A 75 3.27 0.09 -2.05
C ASP A 75 3.53 -1.33 -1.57
N ASP A 76 4.00 -1.42 -0.33
CA ASP A 76 3.77 -2.60 0.48
C ASP A 76 3.17 -2.18 1.81
N SER A 77 2.26 -3.00 2.34
CA SER A 77 1.46 -2.63 3.49
C SER A 77 0.93 -3.85 4.23
N GLY A 78 0.72 -3.68 5.53
CA GLY A 78 0.19 -4.76 6.34
C GLY A 78 -0.29 -4.32 7.70
N LEU A 79 -0.86 -5.28 8.41
CA LEU A 79 -1.26 -5.17 9.80
C LEU A 79 -0.08 -5.56 10.69
N CYS A 80 0.21 -4.73 11.68
CA CYS A 80 1.18 -5.02 12.74
C CYS A 80 0.44 -5.05 14.08
N VAL A 81 0.44 -6.18 14.77
CA VAL A 81 -0.27 -6.41 16.04
C VAL A 81 0.72 -6.43 17.18
N ASP A 82 0.50 -5.62 18.21
CA ASP A 82 1.45 -5.46 19.33
C ASP A 82 1.68 -6.77 20.08
N ALA A 83 0.59 -7.48 20.38
CA ALA A 83 0.65 -8.78 21.06
C ALA A 83 1.32 -9.89 20.25
N LEU A 84 1.46 -9.69 18.92
CA LEU A 84 2.16 -10.59 18.01
C LEU A 84 3.54 -10.02 17.60
N HIS A 85 4.10 -9.12 18.38
CA HIS A 85 5.41 -8.48 18.12
C HIS A 85 5.53 -7.89 16.72
N GLY A 86 4.46 -7.24 16.22
CA GLY A 86 4.41 -6.62 14.89
C GLY A 86 4.01 -7.57 13.75
N MET A 87 3.77 -8.85 14.03
CA MET A 87 3.22 -9.77 13.03
C MET A 87 1.71 -9.52 12.84
N PRO A 88 1.14 -9.85 11.68
CA PRO A 88 1.70 -10.47 10.46
C PRO A 88 2.73 -9.64 9.71
N GLY A 89 2.75 -8.29 9.82
CA GLY A 89 3.72 -7.43 9.14
C GLY A 89 3.73 -7.67 7.63
N VAL A 90 4.88 -7.89 7.03
CA VAL A 90 5.05 -8.16 5.59
C VAL A 90 4.37 -9.47 5.11
N PHE A 91 3.94 -10.32 6.03
CA PHE A 91 3.19 -11.53 5.71
C PHE A 91 1.68 -11.35 5.71
N SER A 92 1.18 -10.13 5.88
CA SER A 92 -0.26 -9.84 6.05
C SER A 92 -1.14 -10.46 4.97
N ALA A 93 -0.75 -10.42 3.72
CA ALA A 93 -1.52 -10.97 2.60
C ALA A 93 -1.50 -12.51 2.51
N ARG A 94 -0.61 -13.18 3.26
CA ARG A 94 -0.40 -14.63 3.23
C ARG A 94 -0.25 -15.25 4.63
N TRP A 95 -0.78 -14.62 5.67
CA TRP A 95 -0.61 -15.03 7.06
C TRP A 95 -1.12 -16.45 7.34
N ALA A 96 -2.23 -16.84 6.72
CA ALA A 96 -2.78 -18.19 6.78
C ALA A 96 -2.20 -19.13 5.71
N GLY A 97 -1.10 -18.74 5.04
CA GLY A 97 -0.38 -19.56 4.06
C GLY A 97 -0.73 -19.26 2.61
N LYS A 98 -2.00 -19.00 2.28
CA LYS A 98 -2.42 -18.69 0.92
C LYS A 98 -2.50 -17.18 0.71
N HIS A 99 -1.80 -16.68 -0.32
CA HIS A 99 -1.83 -15.26 -0.67
C HIS A 99 -3.24 -14.84 -1.13
N GLY A 100 -3.74 -13.73 -0.56
CA GLY A 100 -5.03 -13.13 -0.92
C GLY A 100 -6.25 -13.83 -0.32
N ASP A 101 -6.07 -14.77 0.62
CA ASP A 101 -7.18 -15.35 1.38
C ASP A 101 -7.46 -14.48 2.61
N ASP A 102 -8.09 -13.34 2.38
CA ASP A 102 -8.34 -12.32 3.40
C ASP A 102 -9.12 -12.88 4.59
N ARG A 103 -10.09 -13.77 4.32
CA ARG A 103 -10.90 -14.37 5.36
C ARG A 103 -10.07 -15.28 6.27
N ALA A 104 -9.28 -16.17 5.70
CA ALA A 104 -8.43 -17.07 6.48
C ALA A 104 -7.36 -16.30 7.27
N ASN A 105 -6.77 -15.27 6.65
CA ASN A 105 -5.79 -14.41 7.32
C ASN A 105 -6.37 -13.69 8.53
N LEU A 106 -7.56 -13.11 8.39
CA LEU A 106 -8.28 -12.42 9.46
C LEU A 106 -8.68 -13.38 10.58
N ASP A 107 -9.26 -14.54 10.23
CA ASP A 107 -9.71 -15.55 11.21
C ASP A 107 -8.51 -16.10 12.01
N LEU A 108 -7.35 -16.29 11.37
CA LEU A 108 -6.14 -16.72 12.07
C LEU A 108 -5.67 -15.69 13.10
N VAL A 109 -5.65 -14.38 12.76
CA VAL A 109 -5.31 -13.32 13.72
C VAL A 109 -6.29 -13.29 14.88
N LEU A 110 -7.60 -13.40 14.64
CA LEU A 110 -8.60 -13.44 15.70
C LEU A 110 -8.43 -14.67 16.61
N GLY A 111 -8.14 -15.83 16.03
CA GLY A 111 -7.88 -17.07 16.75
C GLY A 111 -6.65 -16.97 17.66
N GLN A 112 -5.54 -16.42 17.14
CA GLN A 112 -4.30 -16.19 17.91
C GLN A 112 -4.51 -15.21 19.08
N LEU A 113 -5.49 -14.33 18.99
CA LEU A 113 -5.78 -13.32 20.00
C LEU A 113 -7.02 -13.66 20.86
N SER A 114 -7.54 -14.90 20.82
CA SER A 114 -8.78 -15.30 21.51
C SER A 114 -8.76 -14.96 22.99
N ASP A 115 -7.64 -15.28 23.64
CA ASP A 115 -7.44 -15.12 25.10
C ASP A 115 -6.58 -13.89 25.44
N VAL A 116 -6.23 -13.06 24.44
CA VAL A 116 -5.37 -11.89 24.62
C VAL A 116 -6.22 -10.65 24.83
N ALA A 117 -6.01 -9.96 25.97
CA ALA A 117 -6.71 -8.70 26.28
C ALA A 117 -6.15 -7.50 25.51
N ALA A 118 -4.82 -7.47 25.30
CA ALA A 118 -4.15 -6.41 24.57
C ALA A 118 -4.48 -6.53 23.07
N ARG A 119 -5.14 -5.50 22.51
CA ARG A 119 -5.66 -5.50 21.15
C ARG A 119 -5.00 -4.43 20.27
N GLY A 120 -3.99 -3.74 20.81
CA GLY A 120 -3.27 -2.69 20.08
C GLY A 120 -2.70 -3.21 18.77
N ALA A 121 -2.89 -2.43 17.72
CA ALA A 121 -2.42 -2.75 16.38
C ALA A 121 -2.25 -1.47 15.54
N GLN A 122 -1.53 -1.59 14.44
CA GLN A 122 -1.44 -0.53 13.46
C GLN A 122 -1.43 -1.10 12.05
N PHE A 123 -2.04 -0.38 11.13
CA PHE A 123 -1.76 -0.55 9.72
C PHE A 123 -0.54 0.30 9.34
N VAL A 124 0.36 -0.30 8.57
CA VAL A 124 1.55 0.37 8.03
C VAL A 124 1.51 0.27 6.50
N CYS A 125 1.84 1.35 5.82
CA CYS A 125 2.06 1.37 4.36
C CYS A 125 3.37 2.11 4.08
N VAL A 126 4.21 1.51 3.26
CA VAL A 126 5.32 2.22 2.61
C VAL A 126 4.98 2.37 1.14
N ALA A 127 4.96 3.62 0.67
CA ALA A 127 4.80 3.98 -0.73
C ALA A 127 6.16 4.36 -1.30
N ALA A 128 6.52 3.80 -2.45
CA ALA A 128 7.78 4.04 -3.13
C ALA A 128 7.54 4.67 -4.51
N LEU A 129 8.40 5.62 -4.90
CA LEU A 129 8.55 6.16 -6.25
C LEU A 129 9.93 5.78 -6.75
N VAL A 130 10.00 5.21 -7.94
CA VAL A 130 11.26 4.93 -8.64
C VAL A 130 11.20 5.51 -10.05
N LEU A 131 12.24 6.23 -10.44
CA LEU A 131 12.42 6.70 -11.81
C LEU A 131 13.11 5.61 -12.65
N PRO A 132 12.78 5.53 -13.95
CA PRO A 132 13.40 4.53 -14.83
C PRO A 132 14.92 4.74 -14.90
N PRO A 133 15.71 3.68 -15.11
CA PRO A 133 17.15 3.80 -15.32
C PRO A 133 17.46 4.64 -16.55
N VAL A 134 18.45 5.52 -16.43
CA VAL A 134 18.95 6.36 -17.53
C VAL A 134 20.45 6.11 -17.66
N PRO A 135 20.94 5.61 -18.80
CA PRO A 135 22.35 5.23 -18.99
C PRO A 135 23.35 6.34 -18.73
N GLU A 136 22.95 7.60 -18.88
CA GLU A 136 23.82 8.77 -18.83
C GLU A 136 23.92 9.40 -17.42
N ILE A 137 23.15 8.89 -16.45
CA ILE A 137 23.21 9.40 -15.08
C ILE A 137 24.24 8.58 -14.30
N PRO A 138 25.25 9.25 -13.66
CA PRO A 138 26.25 8.55 -12.88
C PRO A 138 25.63 7.68 -11.79
N ASP A 139 26.22 6.52 -11.53
CA ASP A 139 25.91 5.69 -10.38
C ASP A 139 25.96 6.53 -9.10
N GLY A 140 24.86 6.53 -8.33
CA GLY A 140 24.73 7.26 -7.07
C GLY A 140 23.76 8.44 -7.08
N ALA A 141 23.24 8.88 -8.22
CA ALA A 141 22.13 9.84 -8.23
C ALA A 141 20.88 9.18 -7.65
N ARG A 142 20.26 9.81 -6.64
CA ARG A 142 19.04 9.29 -6.01
C ARG A 142 17.89 9.29 -7.01
N ARG A 143 17.37 8.12 -7.31
CA ARG A 143 16.27 7.91 -8.25
C ARG A 143 15.11 7.14 -7.63
N GLU A 144 15.11 7.05 -6.31
CA GLU A 144 14.09 6.37 -5.53
C GLU A 144 13.76 7.15 -4.26
N TRP A 145 12.52 7.15 -3.87
CA TRP A 145 11.99 7.77 -2.66
C TRP A 145 10.96 6.85 -2.05
N ALA A 146 10.89 6.86 -0.73
CA ALA A 146 9.88 6.12 0.00
C ALA A 146 9.29 6.99 1.12
N THR A 147 7.99 6.86 1.32
CA THR A 147 7.25 7.52 2.39
C THR A 147 6.45 6.50 3.17
N THR A 148 6.29 6.74 4.46
CA THR A 148 5.57 5.81 5.35
C THR A 148 4.32 6.48 5.89
N GLY A 149 3.22 5.75 5.87
CA GLY A 149 1.98 6.11 6.54
C GLY A 149 1.60 5.05 7.55
N VAL A 150 1.16 5.48 8.72
CA VAL A 150 0.73 4.61 9.81
C VAL A 150 -0.66 5.03 10.28
N LEU A 151 -1.53 4.05 10.52
CA LEU A 151 -2.82 4.24 11.20
C LEU A 151 -2.83 3.34 12.43
N ALA A 152 -2.69 3.95 13.61
CA ALA A 152 -2.77 3.23 14.88
C ALA A 152 -4.24 3.00 15.29
N GLY A 153 -4.48 1.91 16.02
CA GLY A 153 -5.81 1.54 16.47
C GLY A 153 -5.81 0.25 17.30
N GLU A 154 -6.94 -0.42 17.29
CA GLU A 154 -7.15 -1.67 18.03
C GLU A 154 -7.90 -2.69 17.18
N LEU A 155 -7.76 -3.97 17.52
CA LEU A 155 -8.50 -5.04 16.86
C LEU A 155 -9.80 -5.33 17.61
N ALA A 156 -10.92 -5.28 16.91
CA ALA A 156 -12.21 -5.76 17.39
C ALA A 156 -12.18 -7.28 17.64
N ARG A 157 -13.07 -7.77 18.50
CA ARG A 157 -13.17 -9.22 18.80
C ARG A 157 -13.93 -10.01 17.73
N ALA A 158 -14.68 -9.31 16.86
CA ALA A 158 -15.43 -9.91 15.77
C ALA A 158 -15.47 -8.94 14.58
N PRO A 159 -15.58 -9.45 13.35
CA PRO A 159 -15.70 -8.63 12.15
C PRO A 159 -16.97 -7.77 12.13
N ARG A 160 -16.84 -6.52 11.64
CA ARG A 160 -17.94 -5.56 11.46
C ARG A 160 -17.71 -4.78 10.16
N GLY A 161 -18.79 -4.52 9.42
CA GLY A 161 -18.72 -3.82 8.13
C GLY A 161 -18.36 -4.72 6.96
N SER A 162 -18.45 -4.17 5.76
CA SER A 162 -18.26 -4.92 4.50
C SER A 162 -17.43 -4.17 3.46
N ASN A 163 -16.99 -2.94 3.77
CA ASN A 163 -16.14 -2.16 2.87
C ASN A 163 -14.66 -2.54 3.06
N GLY A 164 -13.85 -2.16 2.08
CA GLY A 164 -12.41 -2.41 2.11
C GLY A 164 -12.04 -3.87 1.86
N PHE A 165 -10.92 -4.33 2.42
CA PHE A 165 -10.37 -5.67 2.24
C PHE A 165 -9.42 -6.06 3.39
N GLY A 166 -8.96 -7.31 3.38
CA GLY A 166 -8.01 -7.80 4.38
C GLY A 166 -8.54 -7.73 5.80
N TYR A 167 -7.85 -7.00 6.64
CA TYR A 167 -8.19 -6.87 8.07
C TYR A 167 -9.10 -5.69 8.40
N ASP A 168 -9.61 -4.96 7.41
CA ASP A 168 -10.51 -3.82 7.62
C ASP A 168 -11.72 -4.16 8.52
N PRO A 169 -12.35 -5.35 8.42
CA PRO A 169 -13.50 -5.70 9.26
C PRO A 169 -13.20 -5.81 10.75
N ILE A 170 -11.94 -5.95 11.15
CA ILE A 170 -11.56 -6.05 12.57
C ILE A 170 -10.72 -4.89 13.06
N PHE A 171 -10.31 -3.94 12.22
CA PHE A 171 -9.46 -2.83 12.63
C PHE A 171 -10.29 -1.59 12.99
N VAL A 172 -10.17 -1.12 14.23
CA VAL A 172 -10.82 0.08 14.76
C VAL A 172 -9.75 1.17 14.88
N PRO A 173 -9.82 2.26 14.10
CA PRO A 173 -8.87 3.36 14.21
C PRO A 173 -8.91 4.03 15.59
N GLY A 174 -7.77 4.50 16.07
CA GLY A 174 -7.68 5.20 17.35
C GLY A 174 -8.64 6.41 17.41
N GLY A 175 -9.38 6.50 18.50
CA GLY A 175 -10.40 7.52 18.70
C GLY A 175 -11.76 7.26 18.04
N MET A 176 -11.91 6.12 17.33
CA MET A 176 -13.18 5.71 16.71
C MET A 176 -13.81 4.51 17.43
N SER A 177 -15.10 4.29 17.18
CA SER A 177 -15.85 3.12 17.65
C SER A 177 -16.25 2.15 16.53
N VAL A 178 -15.99 2.53 15.29
CA VAL A 178 -16.29 1.78 14.07
C VAL A 178 -15.03 1.19 13.47
N THR A 179 -15.15 0.08 12.74
CA THR A 179 -14.02 -0.51 11.99
C THR A 179 -13.81 0.25 10.68
N THR A 180 -12.61 0.11 10.09
CA THR A 180 -12.34 0.68 8.76
C THR A 180 -13.27 0.12 7.68
N ALA A 181 -13.79 -1.10 7.84
CA ALA A 181 -14.80 -1.65 6.93
C ALA A 181 -16.22 -1.07 7.10
N GLN A 182 -16.46 -0.26 8.11
CA GLN A 182 -17.72 0.47 8.30
C GLN A 182 -17.68 1.91 7.77
N LEU A 183 -16.50 2.38 7.36
CA LEU A 183 -16.32 3.72 6.76
C LEU A 183 -16.63 3.68 5.26
N ALA A 184 -17.09 4.82 4.74
CA ALA A 184 -17.13 5.01 3.29
C ALA A 184 -15.69 5.04 2.72
N PRO A 185 -15.49 4.69 1.43
CA PRO A 185 -14.15 4.67 0.83
C PRO A 185 -13.38 5.97 1.01
N GLU A 186 -14.02 7.12 0.81
CA GLU A 186 -13.41 8.44 0.92
C GLU A 186 -13.04 8.78 2.37
N GLU A 187 -13.87 8.38 3.34
CA GLU A 187 -13.59 8.56 4.77
C GLU A 187 -12.39 7.73 5.18
N LYS A 188 -12.32 6.47 4.71
CA LYS A 188 -11.16 5.59 4.94
C LYS A 188 -9.90 6.17 4.29
N ASP A 189 -9.95 6.60 3.02
CA ASP A 189 -8.80 7.15 2.30
C ASP A 189 -8.22 8.39 3.01
N ALA A 190 -9.08 9.22 3.61
CA ALA A 190 -8.67 10.43 4.34
C ALA A 190 -7.78 10.13 5.56
N ILE A 191 -8.05 9.04 6.29
CA ILE A 191 -7.35 8.70 7.54
C ILE A 191 -6.35 7.55 7.40
N SER A 192 -6.45 6.74 6.34
CA SER A 192 -5.74 5.47 6.22
C SER A 192 -4.21 5.64 6.15
N HIS A 193 -3.51 4.57 6.55
CA HIS A 193 -2.07 4.40 6.37
C HIS A 193 -1.64 4.62 4.92
N ARG A 194 -2.38 4.04 3.97
CA ARG A 194 -2.12 4.19 2.52
C ARG A 194 -2.36 5.64 2.07
N GLY A 195 -3.47 6.25 2.51
CA GLY A 195 -3.74 7.66 2.21
C GLY A 195 -2.65 8.58 2.72
N ARG A 196 -2.12 8.35 3.93
CA ARG A 196 -1.00 9.14 4.49
C ARG A 196 0.29 8.95 3.69
N ALA A 197 0.67 7.68 3.40
CA ALA A 197 1.87 7.38 2.64
C ALA A 197 1.83 8.01 1.24
N PHE A 198 0.74 7.84 0.50
CA PHE A 198 0.64 8.34 -0.87
C PHE A 198 0.45 9.85 -0.97
N ARG A 199 -0.19 10.51 -0.01
CA ARG A 199 -0.20 11.99 0.03
C ARG A 199 1.20 12.55 0.25
N ALA A 200 1.97 11.98 1.16
CA ALA A 200 3.36 12.39 1.37
C ALA A 200 4.24 12.10 0.13
N LEU A 201 4.01 10.97 -0.55
CA LEU A 201 4.72 10.66 -1.80
C LEU A 201 4.34 11.63 -2.93
N ALA A 202 3.07 12.02 -3.03
CA ALA A 202 2.56 12.93 -4.05
C ALA A 202 3.25 14.31 -4.01
N GLU A 203 3.69 14.77 -2.84
CA GLU A 203 4.45 16.01 -2.70
C GLU A 203 5.85 15.93 -3.33
N LEU A 204 6.42 14.72 -3.44
CA LEU A 204 7.74 14.48 -4.03
C LEU A 204 7.69 14.31 -5.55
N ILE A 205 6.56 13.84 -6.10
CA ILE A 205 6.43 13.51 -7.53
C ILE A 205 6.74 14.71 -8.44
N PRO A 206 6.19 15.93 -8.22
CA PRO A 206 6.44 17.07 -9.13
C PRO A 206 7.91 17.47 -9.23
N ALA A 207 8.64 17.38 -8.12
CA ALA A 207 10.04 17.79 -8.06
C ALA A 207 11.00 16.81 -8.76
N HIS A 208 10.57 15.57 -9.01
CA HIS A 208 11.42 14.50 -9.48
C HIS A 208 10.96 13.86 -10.80
N VAL A 209 9.70 14.05 -11.17
CA VAL A 209 9.11 13.46 -12.38
C VAL A 209 8.82 14.50 -13.45
N TYR A 210 8.52 15.73 -13.08
CA TYR A 210 8.17 16.88 -13.92
C TYR A 210 9.08 18.06 -13.64
#